data_8c38a3e7f4a8e30a8c34516e3ae5a47b
#
_entry.id   8c38a3e7f4a8e30a8c34516e3ae5a47b
#
_cell.length_a   1.000
_cell.length_b   1.000
_cell.length_c   1.000
_cell.angle_alpha   90.00
_cell.angle_beta   90.00
_cell.angle_gamma   90.00
#
_symmetry.space_group_name_H-M   'P 1'
#
loop_
_entity.id
_entity.type
_entity.pdbx_description
1 polymer ?
#
loop_
_entity_poly.entity_id
_entity_poly.type
_entity_poly.pdbx_seq_one_letter_code
_entity_poly.pdbx_strand_id
1 'polypeptide(L)'
;MIHKPSLLSCCFTLMMAAGSGLAQTAAKPDPDVLIFANGEKLVGKLVRSDGASVTFHSDSLGDVKADWSKIQELHSGQKFVAVEKGVQLNRQSDLSKLPTGAVALTDKSLTVGGQTVPVADAAHLIDQPGFEKAVLHSPGFFQAWTGKVVAGASLVEATQTSQSFTGGIALLRAIPAEDWLDARDRTTLDFSASDGSVAQPNTPTLKTDILHFDFERDQYLPHSHAYFFGQMALDHNFSQGLDLQQMYGGGFGWTVVKQANETLDLKGSMSFERQSFQTAASDHNLIGSVFSENYMRKLGKAVTLLEGVSITPAWNDAHAYSWNANTSLNVPVFKRLGFQLAAIDSFLNDPPPGFKKNSFQLTMGLTYSLK
;
A
#
# COMPACT_ATOMS: atom_id res chain seq x y z
N MET A 1 -24.33 -7.72 65.22
CA MET A 1 -24.90 -9.06 65.10
C MET A 1 -24.36 -9.62 63.79
N ILE A 2 -23.25 -10.40 63.85
CA ILE A 2 -23.23 -11.88 63.90
C ILE A 2 -23.84 -12.44 62.59
N HIS A 3 -23.18 -13.05 61.62
CA HIS A 3 -22.32 -14.25 61.68
C HIS A 3 -21.49 -14.44 60.40
N LYS A 4 -20.24 -14.84 60.53
CA LYS A 4 -19.52 -15.74 59.59
C LYS A 4 -19.95 -17.20 59.81
N PRO A 5 -19.85 -18.09 58.84
CA PRO A 5 -18.81 -19.13 58.91
C PRO A 5 -18.16 -19.39 57.54
N SER A 6 -16.91 -19.65 57.48
CA SER A 6 -16.00 -20.78 57.75
C SER A 6 -15.81 -21.71 56.55
N LEU A 7 -14.59 -21.67 56.00
CA LEU A 7 -13.69 -22.73 55.55
C LEU A 7 -14.26 -24.09 55.11
N LEU A 8 -13.98 -24.47 53.87
CA LEU A 8 -13.65 -25.86 53.57
C LEU A 8 -12.44 -25.88 52.63
N SER A 9 -11.32 -26.33 53.23
CA SER A 9 -10.07 -26.71 52.63
C SER A 9 -10.28 -28.03 51.87
N CYS A 10 -10.01 -28.11 50.59
CA CYS A 10 -9.92 -29.35 49.85
C CYS A 10 -8.52 -29.47 49.26
N CYS A 11 -7.65 -30.19 49.97
CA CYS A 11 -6.34 -30.62 49.46
C CYS A 11 -6.53 -31.53 48.26
N PHE A 12 -6.10 -31.11 47.11
CA PHE A 12 -5.91 -31.96 45.93
C PHE A 12 -4.41 -32.21 45.76
N THR A 13 -3.98 -33.37 46.23
CA THR A 13 -2.64 -33.91 46.02
C THR A 13 -2.51 -34.33 44.56
N LEU A 14 -1.79 -33.53 43.75
CA LEU A 14 -1.47 -33.86 42.37
C LEU A 14 -0.13 -34.60 42.33
N MET A 15 -0.18 -35.91 42.09
CA MET A 15 0.96 -36.78 41.79
C MET A 15 1.64 -36.24 40.51
N MET A 16 2.86 -35.73 40.65
CA MET A 16 3.76 -35.51 39.51
C MET A 16 4.31 -36.84 39.04
N ALA A 17 3.74 -37.37 37.94
CA ALA A 17 4.41 -38.39 37.13
C ALA A 17 5.46 -37.64 36.27
N ALA A 18 6.74 -37.73 36.64
CA ALA A 18 7.86 -37.30 35.83
C ALA A 18 8.00 -38.22 34.62
N GLY A 19 7.28 -37.89 33.53
CA GLY A 19 7.54 -38.43 32.20
C GLY A 19 8.74 -37.72 31.60
N SER A 20 9.89 -38.37 31.61
CA SER A 20 11.10 -37.95 30.85
C SER A 20 10.80 -38.09 29.34
N GLY A 21 10.06 -37.11 28.79
CA GLY A 21 9.97 -36.91 27.35
C GLY A 21 11.35 -36.46 26.85
N LEU A 22 12.05 -37.36 26.20
CA LEU A 22 13.20 -36.99 25.36
C LEU A 22 12.67 -35.99 24.31
N ALA A 23 12.91 -34.73 24.56
CA ALA A 23 12.74 -33.71 23.54
C ALA A 23 13.74 -34.04 22.42
N GLN A 24 13.24 -34.69 21.38
CA GLN A 24 13.97 -34.89 20.15
C GLN A 24 14.19 -33.48 19.57
N THR A 25 15.35 -32.92 19.80
CA THR A 25 15.81 -31.71 19.11
C THR A 25 15.74 -32.02 17.63
N ALA A 26 14.77 -31.43 16.92
CA ALA A 26 14.72 -31.51 15.48
C ALA A 26 16.08 -31.08 14.95
N ALA A 27 16.75 -31.95 14.21
CA ALA A 27 18.04 -31.63 13.61
C ALA A 27 17.89 -30.34 12.81
N LYS A 28 18.77 -29.37 13.07
CA LYS A 28 18.81 -28.14 12.29
C LYS A 28 19.00 -28.56 10.82
N PRO A 29 18.15 -28.12 9.89
CA PRO A 29 18.31 -28.48 8.49
C PRO A 29 19.70 -28.03 8.03
N ASP A 30 20.34 -28.84 7.17
CA ASP A 30 21.62 -28.50 6.59
C ASP A 30 21.51 -27.15 5.88
N PRO A 31 22.54 -26.29 6.04
CA PRO A 31 22.54 -25.01 5.38
C PRO A 31 22.58 -25.17 3.85
N ASP A 32 21.89 -24.27 3.16
CA ASP A 32 21.94 -24.23 1.71
C ASP A 32 23.34 -23.80 1.23
N VAL A 33 23.71 -24.22 0.04
CA VAL A 33 25.04 -23.99 -0.54
C VAL A 33 24.89 -23.41 -1.95
N LEU A 34 25.60 -22.32 -2.21
CA LEU A 34 25.72 -21.70 -3.52
C LEU A 34 27.18 -21.63 -3.91
N ILE A 35 27.54 -22.15 -5.09
CA ILE A 35 28.89 -22.19 -5.66
C ILE A 35 28.90 -21.33 -6.93
N PHE A 36 29.78 -20.35 -6.96
CA PHE A 36 29.98 -19.49 -8.13
C PHE A 36 30.90 -20.16 -9.18
N ALA A 37 30.80 -19.70 -10.41
CA ALA A 37 31.62 -20.16 -11.52
C ALA A 37 33.15 -19.92 -11.31
N ASN A 38 33.53 -19.02 -10.41
CA ASN A 38 34.91 -18.76 -10.01
C ASN A 38 35.39 -19.68 -8.86
N GLY A 39 34.54 -20.62 -8.40
CA GLY A 39 34.81 -21.53 -7.30
C GLY A 39 34.53 -20.99 -5.89
N GLU A 40 34.13 -19.74 -5.74
CA GLU A 40 33.70 -19.21 -4.45
C GLU A 40 32.43 -19.90 -3.96
N LYS A 41 32.37 -20.16 -2.66
CA LYS A 41 31.27 -20.87 -2.01
C LYS A 41 30.62 -19.99 -0.94
N LEU A 42 29.29 -19.84 -1.04
CA LEU A 42 28.48 -19.27 0.03
C LEU A 42 27.69 -20.37 0.73
N VAL A 43 27.63 -20.28 2.06
CA VAL A 43 26.84 -21.15 2.93
C VAL A 43 25.81 -20.27 3.65
N GLY A 44 24.55 -20.69 3.66
CA GLY A 44 23.49 -19.89 4.25
C GLY A 44 22.11 -20.43 3.93
N LYS A 45 21.26 -19.56 3.41
CA LYS A 45 19.85 -19.87 3.09
C LYS A 45 19.47 -19.30 1.74
N LEU A 46 18.91 -20.12 0.86
CA LEU A 46 18.23 -19.66 -0.35
C LEU A 46 16.96 -18.90 0.06
N VAL A 47 16.80 -17.67 -0.42
CA VAL A 47 15.64 -16.83 -0.09
C VAL A 47 14.61 -16.90 -1.22
N ARG A 48 15.02 -16.54 -2.43
CA ARG A 48 14.16 -16.54 -3.63
C ARG A 48 14.97 -16.35 -4.90
N SER A 49 14.30 -16.50 -6.05
CA SER A 49 14.83 -16.01 -7.32
C SER A 49 13.77 -15.24 -8.12
N ASP A 50 14.21 -14.33 -8.97
CA ASP A 50 13.40 -13.46 -9.81
C ASP A 50 13.62 -13.70 -11.32
N GLY A 51 13.97 -14.89 -11.72
CA GLY A 51 14.23 -15.24 -13.13
C GLY A 51 15.57 -14.77 -13.69
N ALA A 52 16.11 -13.64 -13.21
CA ALA A 52 17.43 -13.13 -13.62
C ALA A 52 18.51 -13.47 -12.58
N SER A 53 18.14 -13.53 -11.32
CA SER A 53 19.07 -13.63 -10.20
C SER A 53 18.49 -14.42 -9.03
N VAL A 54 19.37 -14.90 -8.19
CA VAL A 54 19.11 -15.58 -6.93
C VAL A 54 19.42 -14.63 -5.78
N THR A 55 18.54 -14.54 -4.80
CA THR A 55 18.80 -13.91 -3.51
C THR A 55 19.15 -15.00 -2.50
N PHE A 56 20.35 -14.92 -1.95
CA PHE A 56 20.88 -15.87 -0.99
C PHE A 56 21.31 -15.14 0.29
N HIS A 57 20.81 -15.57 1.43
CA HIS A 57 21.15 -15.01 2.73
C HIS A 57 22.37 -15.72 3.31
N SER A 58 23.43 -14.98 3.58
CA SER A 58 24.59 -15.45 4.30
C SER A 58 24.66 -14.81 5.68
N ASP A 59 24.90 -15.60 6.72
CA ASP A 59 25.01 -15.08 8.10
C ASP A 59 26.10 -14.02 8.25
N SER A 60 27.13 -14.06 7.39
CA SER A 60 28.26 -13.12 7.44
C SER A 60 28.09 -11.90 6.55
N LEU A 61 27.39 -12.02 5.42
CA LEU A 61 27.29 -10.98 4.39
C LEU A 61 25.89 -10.38 4.27
N GLY A 62 24.88 -10.97 4.95
CA GLY A 62 23.48 -10.63 4.73
C GLY A 62 22.96 -11.16 3.38
N ASP A 63 22.01 -10.44 2.78
CA ASP A 63 21.42 -10.84 1.50
C ASP A 63 22.34 -10.51 0.33
N VAL A 64 22.77 -11.56 -0.38
CA VAL A 64 23.60 -11.48 -1.58
C VAL A 64 22.73 -11.77 -2.80
N LYS A 65 22.71 -10.87 -3.77
CA LYS A 65 22.04 -11.06 -5.06
C LYS A 65 23.07 -11.49 -6.11
N ALA A 66 22.87 -12.65 -6.69
CA ALA A 66 23.77 -13.25 -7.68
C ALA A 66 23.02 -13.58 -8.98
N ASP A 67 23.56 -13.18 -10.11
CA ASP A 67 23.02 -13.54 -11.43
C ASP A 67 23.16 -15.04 -11.67
N TRP A 68 22.14 -15.67 -12.27
CA TRP A 68 22.18 -17.09 -12.60
C TRP A 68 23.40 -17.49 -13.46
N SER A 69 23.83 -16.60 -14.33
CA SER A 69 25.00 -16.84 -15.20
C SER A 69 26.33 -17.00 -14.44
N LYS A 70 26.40 -16.51 -13.21
CA LYS A 70 27.58 -16.57 -12.32
C LYS A 70 27.53 -17.75 -11.36
N ILE A 71 26.43 -18.48 -11.30
CA ILE A 71 26.25 -19.62 -10.39
C ILE A 71 26.55 -20.91 -11.15
N GLN A 72 27.41 -21.73 -10.60
CA GLN A 72 27.76 -23.05 -11.09
C GLN A 72 26.86 -24.12 -10.46
N GLU A 73 26.69 -24.08 -9.14
CA GLU A 73 25.87 -25.02 -8.40
C GLU A 73 25.06 -24.33 -7.32
N LEU A 74 23.87 -24.84 -7.05
CA LEU A 74 23.01 -24.41 -5.95
C LEU A 74 22.35 -25.65 -5.36
N HIS A 75 22.39 -25.77 -4.03
CA HIS A 75 21.73 -26.85 -3.30
C HIS A 75 20.95 -26.27 -2.12
N SER A 76 19.66 -26.61 -2.06
CA SER A 76 18.80 -26.30 -0.92
C SER A 76 17.91 -27.49 -0.60
N GLY A 77 17.95 -27.94 0.66
CA GLY A 77 17.07 -28.95 1.19
C GLY A 77 15.66 -28.45 1.54
N GLN A 78 15.45 -27.13 1.51
CA GLN A 78 14.17 -26.52 1.77
C GLN A 78 13.21 -26.74 0.59
N LYS A 79 11.90 -26.72 0.89
CA LYS A 79 10.89 -26.87 -0.16
C LYS A 79 10.63 -25.51 -0.85
N PHE A 80 10.92 -25.47 -2.14
CA PHE A 80 10.61 -24.34 -3.04
C PHE A 80 9.58 -24.75 -4.07
N VAL A 81 8.91 -23.75 -4.59
CA VAL A 81 8.03 -23.84 -5.76
C VAL A 81 8.70 -23.09 -6.91
N ALA A 82 8.90 -23.75 -8.03
CA ALA A 82 9.36 -23.11 -9.26
C ALA A 82 8.14 -22.71 -10.10
N VAL A 83 8.11 -21.45 -10.47
CA VAL A 83 7.11 -20.86 -11.38
C VAL A 83 7.77 -20.62 -12.71
N GLU A 84 7.29 -21.26 -13.76
CA GLU A 84 7.78 -21.09 -15.10
C GLU A 84 7.20 -19.82 -15.77
N LYS A 85 7.89 -19.30 -16.76
CA LYS A 85 7.42 -18.16 -17.57
C LYS A 85 6.07 -18.47 -18.22
N GLY A 86 5.15 -17.53 -18.15
CA GLY A 86 3.81 -17.66 -18.74
C GLY A 86 2.82 -18.46 -17.90
N VAL A 87 3.23 -19.05 -16.79
CA VAL A 87 2.29 -19.70 -15.85
C VAL A 87 1.52 -18.63 -15.10
N GLN A 88 0.21 -18.66 -15.27
CA GLN A 88 -0.70 -17.76 -14.56
C GLN A 88 -1.12 -18.37 -13.23
N LEU A 89 -0.90 -17.62 -12.16
CA LEU A 89 -1.18 -18.03 -10.80
C LEU A 89 -2.38 -17.29 -10.23
N ASN A 90 -3.25 -18.04 -9.55
CA ASN A 90 -4.38 -17.50 -8.83
C ASN A 90 -4.61 -18.27 -7.52
N ARG A 91 -5.63 -17.90 -6.75
CA ARG A 91 -5.95 -18.56 -5.46
C ARG A 91 -6.35 -20.04 -5.57
N GLN A 92 -6.71 -20.48 -6.77
CA GLN A 92 -7.11 -21.85 -7.07
C GLN A 92 -5.98 -22.64 -7.73
N SER A 93 -4.77 -22.04 -7.84
CA SER A 93 -3.61 -22.74 -8.38
C SER A 93 -3.26 -23.95 -7.55
N ASP A 94 -3.11 -25.07 -8.22
CA ASP A 94 -2.83 -26.36 -7.60
C ASP A 94 -1.31 -26.56 -7.50
N LEU A 95 -0.79 -26.55 -6.29
CA LEU A 95 0.63 -26.79 -6.00
C LEU A 95 1.14 -28.11 -6.56
N SER A 96 0.29 -29.14 -6.68
CA SER A 96 0.71 -30.43 -7.21
C SER A 96 1.08 -30.40 -8.70
N LYS A 97 0.67 -29.35 -9.41
CA LYS A 97 0.98 -29.11 -10.83
C LYS A 97 2.24 -28.28 -11.04
N LEU A 98 2.82 -27.76 -9.97
CA LEU A 98 4.04 -26.95 -10.03
C LEU A 98 5.23 -27.75 -9.51
N PRO A 99 6.42 -27.62 -10.09
CA PRO A 99 7.63 -28.21 -9.55
C PRO A 99 7.86 -27.75 -8.12
N THR A 100 7.74 -28.66 -7.17
CA THR A 100 7.79 -28.34 -5.73
C THR A 100 8.68 -29.30 -4.98
N GLY A 101 9.65 -28.80 -4.22
CA GLY A 101 10.56 -29.61 -3.40
C GLY A 101 11.93 -29.00 -3.20
N ALA A 102 12.89 -29.83 -2.85
CA ALA A 102 14.29 -29.46 -2.71
C ALA A 102 14.85 -28.97 -4.05
N VAL A 103 15.80 -28.02 -3.98
CA VAL A 103 16.35 -27.35 -5.15
C VAL A 103 17.79 -27.79 -5.37
N ALA A 104 18.09 -28.16 -6.61
CA ALA A 104 19.47 -28.36 -7.08
C ALA A 104 19.66 -27.70 -8.46
N LEU A 105 20.75 -26.96 -8.61
CA LEU A 105 21.20 -26.45 -9.89
C LEU A 105 22.46 -27.20 -10.31
N THR A 106 22.45 -27.76 -11.50
CA THR A 106 23.61 -28.39 -12.14
C THR A 106 23.52 -28.15 -13.64
N ASP A 107 24.60 -27.75 -14.27
CA ASP A 107 24.70 -27.54 -15.72
C ASP A 107 23.57 -26.65 -16.32
N LYS A 108 23.23 -25.55 -15.65
CA LYS A 108 22.18 -24.60 -16.03
C LYS A 108 20.75 -25.19 -16.04
N SER A 109 20.58 -26.36 -15.44
CA SER A 109 19.28 -27.00 -15.21
C SER A 109 18.92 -26.97 -13.73
N LEU A 110 17.76 -26.44 -13.43
CA LEU A 110 17.22 -26.35 -12.09
C LEU A 110 16.33 -27.57 -11.84
N THR A 111 16.69 -28.41 -10.89
CA THR A 111 15.85 -29.52 -10.43
C THR A 111 15.12 -29.11 -9.18
N VAL A 112 13.78 -29.17 -9.18
CA VAL A 112 12.91 -28.84 -8.04
C VAL A 112 11.99 -30.01 -7.78
N GLY A 113 12.13 -30.67 -6.62
CA GLY A 113 11.31 -31.83 -6.25
C GLY A 113 11.41 -33.00 -7.25
N GLY A 114 12.53 -33.14 -7.96
CA GLY A 114 12.74 -34.17 -8.97
C GLY A 114 12.27 -33.81 -10.40
N GLN A 115 11.66 -32.63 -10.58
CA GLN A 115 11.32 -32.09 -11.90
C GLN A 115 12.40 -31.14 -12.37
N THR A 116 12.81 -31.22 -13.62
CA THR A 116 13.86 -30.37 -14.19
C THR A 116 13.24 -29.24 -15.01
N VAL A 117 13.61 -28.01 -14.66
CA VAL A 117 13.18 -26.78 -15.32
C VAL A 117 14.45 -26.06 -15.82
N PRO A 118 14.56 -25.69 -17.09
CA PRO A 118 15.65 -24.83 -17.56
C PRO A 118 15.67 -23.52 -16.77
N VAL A 119 16.84 -23.07 -16.33
CA VAL A 119 16.97 -21.77 -15.62
C VAL A 119 16.38 -20.62 -16.44
N ALA A 120 16.49 -20.69 -17.78
CA ALA A 120 15.96 -19.68 -18.68
C ALA A 120 14.42 -19.58 -18.62
N ASP A 121 13.73 -20.66 -18.26
CA ASP A 121 12.26 -20.74 -18.20
C ASP A 121 11.72 -20.52 -16.79
N ALA A 122 12.56 -20.61 -15.75
CA ALA A 122 12.19 -20.31 -14.36
C ALA A 122 11.99 -18.81 -14.18
N ALA A 123 10.75 -18.36 -14.06
CA ALA A 123 10.42 -16.97 -13.75
C ALA A 123 10.66 -16.65 -12.27
N HIS A 124 10.23 -17.53 -11.37
CA HIS A 124 10.38 -17.34 -9.94
C HIS A 124 10.66 -18.67 -9.23
N LEU A 125 11.48 -18.60 -8.19
CA LEU A 125 11.70 -19.68 -7.25
C LEU A 125 11.43 -19.13 -5.85
N ILE A 126 10.43 -19.69 -5.17
CA ILE A 126 9.90 -19.15 -3.92
C ILE A 126 9.74 -20.29 -2.93
N ASP A 127 10.08 -20.07 -1.67
CA ASP A 127 9.85 -21.07 -0.64
C ASP A 127 8.35 -21.41 -0.53
N GLN A 128 8.03 -22.70 -0.32
CA GLN A 128 6.65 -23.17 -0.34
C GLN A 128 5.74 -22.39 0.62
N PRO A 129 6.12 -22.12 1.89
CA PRO A 129 5.29 -21.30 2.77
C PRO A 129 5.08 -19.86 2.26
N GLY A 130 6.10 -19.27 1.64
CA GLY A 130 6.01 -17.94 1.00
C GLY A 130 5.05 -17.96 -0.17
N PHE A 131 5.11 -18.98 -1.02
CA PHE A 131 4.19 -19.17 -2.14
C PHE A 131 2.74 -19.33 -1.65
N GLU A 132 2.51 -20.21 -0.68
CA GLU A 132 1.17 -20.42 -0.11
C GLU A 132 0.59 -19.12 0.44
N LYS A 133 1.40 -18.35 1.16
CA LYS A 133 1.00 -17.04 1.72
C LYS A 133 0.74 -16.00 0.64
N ALA A 134 1.58 -15.91 -0.38
CA ALA A 134 1.47 -14.88 -1.41
C ALA A 134 0.38 -15.17 -2.44
N VAL A 135 0.26 -16.43 -2.87
CA VAL A 135 -0.62 -16.84 -3.98
C VAL A 135 -1.95 -17.36 -3.49
N LEU A 136 -1.94 -18.35 -2.57
CA LEU A 136 -3.14 -19.09 -2.17
C LEU A 136 -3.92 -18.42 -1.05
N HIS A 137 -3.22 -17.78 -0.11
CA HIS A 137 -3.85 -17.15 1.05
C HIS A 137 -4.32 -15.72 0.74
N SER A 138 -5.43 -15.32 1.36
CA SER A 138 -5.88 -13.93 1.38
C SER A 138 -5.77 -13.40 2.80
N PRO A 139 -4.94 -12.38 3.02
CA PRO A 139 -4.85 -11.77 4.34
C PRO A 139 -6.20 -11.17 4.73
N GLY A 140 -6.51 -11.18 6.03
CA GLY A 140 -7.70 -10.54 6.59
C GLY A 140 -7.72 -9.02 6.30
N PHE A 141 -8.90 -8.40 6.42
CA PHE A 141 -9.07 -6.99 6.05
C PHE A 141 -8.08 -6.03 6.75
N PHE A 142 -7.75 -6.27 8.02
CA PHE A 142 -6.80 -5.45 8.78
C PHE A 142 -5.33 -5.80 8.57
N GLN A 143 -5.03 -6.72 7.68
CA GLN A 143 -3.67 -7.15 7.36
C GLN A 143 -3.24 -6.61 5.98
N ALA A 144 -1.92 -6.60 5.76
CA ALA A 144 -1.30 -6.19 4.50
C ALA A 144 -1.51 -4.70 4.12
N TRP A 145 -1.79 -3.84 5.10
CA TRP A 145 -1.79 -2.40 4.90
C TRP A 145 -0.37 -1.86 4.93
N THR A 146 -0.08 -0.99 4.00
CA THR A 146 1.12 -0.16 3.92
C THR A 146 0.70 1.29 3.80
N GLY A 147 1.61 2.23 4.00
CA GLY A 147 1.24 3.63 3.81
C GLY A 147 2.18 4.60 4.51
N LYS A 148 1.69 5.81 4.71
CA LYS A 148 2.46 6.88 5.34
C LYS A 148 1.57 7.78 6.18
N VAL A 149 2.18 8.40 7.18
CA VAL A 149 1.62 9.51 7.94
C VAL A 149 2.42 10.76 7.61
N VAL A 150 1.76 11.89 7.48
CA VAL A 150 2.35 13.20 7.22
C VAL A 150 1.97 14.15 8.34
N ALA A 151 2.90 14.99 8.80
CA ALA A 151 2.62 16.06 9.73
C ALA A 151 3.47 17.28 9.39
N GLY A 152 2.86 18.46 9.39
CA GLY A 152 3.50 19.75 9.14
C GLY A 152 2.92 20.84 10.03
N ALA A 153 3.72 21.84 10.32
CA ALA A 153 3.29 23.02 11.05
C ALA A 153 4.05 24.26 10.56
N SER A 154 3.40 25.40 10.62
CA SER A 154 4.00 26.71 10.33
C SER A 154 3.54 27.72 11.39
N LEU A 155 4.46 28.53 11.86
CA LEU A 155 4.18 29.65 12.77
C LEU A 155 4.94 30.89 12.27
N VAL A 156 4.23 31.98 12.11
CA VAL A 156 4.81 33.29 11.75
C VAL A 156 4.31 34.31 12.75
N GLU A 157 5.22 34.97 13.43
CA GLU A 157 4.93 36.06 14.37
C GLU A 157 5.59 37.37 13.86
N ALA A 158 4.77 38.32 13.44
CA ALA A 158 5.20 39.62 12.94
C ALA A 158 4.11 40.67 13.26
N THR A 159 3.85 41.65 12.38
CA THR A 159 2.69 42.54 12.48
C THR A 159 1.36 41.74 12.45
N GLN A 160 1.36 40.58 11.82
CA GLN A 160 0.31 39.57 11.87
C GLN A 160 0.86 38.29 12.49
N THR A 161 -0.01 37.56 13.19
CA THR A 161 0.28 36.20 13.65
C THR A 161 -0.43 35.21 12.73
N SER A 162 0.33 34.28 12.14
CA SER A 162 -0.21 33.21 11.31
C SER A 162 0.29 31.88 11.84
N GLN A 163 -0.63 30.94 11.97
CA GLN A 163 -0.32 29.54 12.33
C GLN A 163 -1.06 28.59 11.40
N SER A 164 -0.43 27.50 11.05
CA SER A 164 -1.10 26.41 10.35
C SER A 164 -0.55 25.06 10.77
N PHE A 165 -1.43 24.09 10.79
CA PHE A 165 -1.13 22.68 11.05
C PHE A 165 -1.70 21.85 9.90
N THR A 166 -0.91 20.91 9.42
CA THR A 166 -1.36 19.94 8.42
C THR A 166 -1.06 18.52 8.90
N GLY A 167 -1.96 17.62 8.63
CA GLY A 167 -1.78 16.21 8.96
C GLY A 167 -2.46 15.33 7.93
N GLY A 168 -1.96 14.11 7.76
CA GLY A 168 -2.59 13.16 6.84
C GLY A 168 -2.10 11.73 7.05
N ILE A 169 -2.93 10.79 6.61
CA ILE A 169 -2.66 9.36 6.58
C ILE A 169 -3.07 8.85 5.22
N ALA A 170 -2.16 8.21 4.52
CA ALA A 170 -2.43 7.52 3.27
C ALA A 170 -2.12 6.03 3.44
N LEU A 171 -3.12 5.18 3.26
CA LEU A 171 -3.02 3.74 3.42
C LEU A 171 -3.36 3.04 2.11
N LEU A 172 -2.59 2.01 1.80
CA LEU A 172 -2.77 1.14 0.65
C LEU A 172 -2.76 -0.32 1.11
N ARG A 173 -3.72 -1.08 0.64
CA ARG A 173 -3.76 -2.53 0.77
C ARG A 173 -3.91 -3.13 -0.62
N ALA A 174 -2.86 -3.76 -1.13
CA ALA A 174 -2.86 -4.47 -2.41
C ALA A 174 -2.76 -5.97 -2.18
N ILE A 175 -3.57 -6.75 -2.87
CA ILE A 175 -3.60 -8.20 -2.80
C ILE A 175 -3.52 -8.79 -4.21
N PRO A 176 -2.53 -9.62 -4.46
CA PRO A 176 -1.37 -9.94 -3.64
C PRO A 176 -0.42 -8.74 -3.48
N ALA A 177 0.42 -8.78 -2.45
CA ALA A 177 1.42 -7.74 -2.21
C ALA A 177 2.67 -7.87 -3.10
N GLU A 178 2.77 -8.95 -3.85
CA GLU A 178 3.91 -9.26 -4.71
C GLU A 178 3.72 -8.67 -6.12
N ASP A 179 4.66 -7.86 -6.56
CA ASP A 179 4.59 -7.11 -7.83
C ASP A 179 4.51 -8.00 -9.09
N TRP A 180 5.02 -9.24 -8.98
CA TRP A 180 5.05 -10.21 -10.10
C TRP A 180 3.75 -11.02 -10.25
N LEU A 181 2.81 -10.89 -9.29
CA LEU A 181 1.49 -11.50 -9.37
C LEU A 181 0.47 -10.52 -9.95
N ASP A 182 -0.54 -11.07 -10.63
CA ASP A 182 -1.67 -10.28 -11.08
C ASP A 182 -2.41 -9.68 -9.88
N ALA A 183 -2.65 -8.38 -9.91
CA ALA A 183 -3.44 -7.71 -8.89
C ALA A 183 -4.85 -8.30 -8.85
N ARG A 184 -5.37 -8.54 -7.65
CA ARG A 184 -6.72 -9.06 -7.41
C ARG A 184 -7.63 -8.00 -6.83
N ASP A 185 -7.21 -7.41 -5.73
CA ASP A 185 -7.92 -6.30 -5.12
C ASP A 185 -6.94 -5.27 -4.57
N ARG A 186 -7.36 -4.01 -4.62
CA ARG A 186 -6.64 -2.88 -4.03
C ARG A 186 -7.65 -2.09 -3.20
N THR A 187 -7.24 -1.62 -2.05
CA THR A 187 -8.02 -0.72 -1.21
C THR A 187 -7.13 0.43 -0.81
N THR A 188 -7.59 1.64 -1.02
CA THR A 188 -6.93 2.87 -0.57
C THR A 188 -7.78 3.57 0.47
N LEU A 189 -7.13 4.23 1.40
CA LEU A 189 -7.74 5.12 2.36
C LEU A 189 -6.82 6.31 2.54
N ASP A 190 -7.34 7.49 2.25
CA ASP A 190 -6.65 8.74 2.42
C ASP A 190 -7.44 9.65 3.38
N PHE A 191 -6.74 10.26 4.31
CA PHE A 191 -7.27 11.27 5.19
C PHE A 191 -6.28 12.41 5.28
N SER A 192 -6.74 13.63 5.11
CA SER A 192 -5.93 14.83 5.33
C SER A 192 -6.73 15.91 6.04
N ALA A 193 -6.02 16.67 6.87
CA ALA A 193 -6.56 17.80 7.61
C ALA A 193 -5.60 18.97 7.53
N SER A 194 -6.13 20.17 7.36
CA SER A 194 -5.38 21.43 7.40
C SER A 194 -6.18 22.45 8.19
N ASP A 195 -5.66 22.89 9.32
CA ASP A 195 -6.20 23.99 10.12
C ASP A 195 -5.24 25.16 10.10
N GLY A 196 -5.75 26.37 9.93
CA GLY A 196 -4.94 27.57 9.89
C GLY A 196 -5.69 28.80 10.37
N SER A 197 -4.96 29.76 10.89
CA SER A 197 -5.51 31.07 11.25
C SER A 197 -4.53 32.19 10.99
N VAL A 198 -5.05 33.33 10.58
CA VAL A 198 -4.31 34.60 10.42
C VAL A 198 -5.02 35.68 11.22
N ALA A 199 -4.34 36.22 12.23
CA ALA A 199 -4.81 37.30 13.05
C ALA A 199 -4.01 38.59 12.75
N GLN A 200 -4.72 39.69 12.54
CA GLN A 200 -4.15 41.02 12.36
C GLN A 200 -4.79 42.00 13.33
N PRO A 201 -4.08 43.07 13.76
CA PRO A 201 -4.67 44.08 14.60
C PRO A 201 -5.92 44.73 13.94
N ASN A 202 -6.99 44.85 14.72
CA ASN A 202 -8.26 45.45 14.32
C ASN A 202 -9.00 44.81 13.12
N THR A 203 -8.69 43.57 12.80
CA THR A 203 -9.43 42.79 11.80
C THR A 203 -9.91 41.45 12.39
N PRO A 204 -11.04 40.91 11.91
CA PRO A 204 -11.45 39.55 12.28
C PRO A 204 -10.37 38.53 11.90
N THR A 205 -10.15 37.56 12.76
CA THR A 205 -9.25 36.44 12.46
C THR A 205 -9.80 35.64 11.30
N LEU A 206 -8.99 35.48 10.27
CA LEU A 206 -9.29 34.59 9.14
C LEU A 206 -8.90 33.16 9.52
N LYS A 207 -9.76 32.20 9.20
CA LYS A 207 -9.56 30.77 9.46
C LYS A 207 -9.53 29.99 8.16
N THR A 208 -8.74 28.95 8.14
CA THR A 208 -8.73 27.92 7.11
C THR A 208 -8.94 26.59 7.82
N ASP A 209 -9.99 25.87 7.46
CA ASP A 209 -10.30 24.55 7.97
C ASP A 209 -10.69 23.68 6.77
N ILE A 210 -9.89 22.64 6.51
CA ILE A 210 -10.06 21.78 5.36
C ILE A 210 -9.83 20.34 5.82
N LEU A 211 -10.83 19.50 5.58
CA LEU A 211 -10.76 18.08 5.83
C LEU A 211 -11.10 17.33 4.54
N HIS A 212 -10.35 16.29 4.27
CA HIS A 212 -10.58 15.39 3.16
C HIS A 212 -10.44 13.94 3.64
N PHE A 213 -11.40 13.12 3.26
CA PHE A 213 -11.37 11.67 3.45
C PHE A 213 -11.78 11.00 2.15
N ASP A 214 -10.98 10.04 1.69
CA ASP A 214 -11.27 9.19 0.54
C ASP A 214 -11.10 7.72 0.90
N PHE A 215 -12.01 6.91 0.41
CA PHE A 215 -11.96 5.46 0.47
C PHE A 215 -12.32 4.90 -0.90
N GLU A 216 -11.43 4.07 -1.46
CA GLU A 216 -11.66 3.38 -2.73
C GLU A 216 -11.31 1.91 -2.59
N ARG A 217 -12.13 1.06 -3.19
CA ARG A 217 -11.85 -0.36 -3.32
C ARG A 217 -11.99 -0.82 -4.76
N ASP A 218 -10.91 -1.39 -5.28
CA ASP A 218 -10.80 -1.93 -6.63
C ASP A 218 -10.88 -3.45 -6.61
N GLN A 219 -11.54 -3.98 -7.62
CA GLN A 219 -11.59 -5.40 -7.92
C GLN A 219 -11.10 -5.62 -9.34
N TYR A 220 -9.91 -6.16 -9.48
CA TYR A 220 -9.28 -6.41 -10.80
C TYR A 220 -9.96 -7.56 -11.53
N LEU A 221 -10.07 -7.40 -12.85
CA LEU A 221 -10.48 -8.47 -13.74
C LEU A 221 -9.34 -9.48 -13.90
N PRO A 222 -9.63 -10.78 -13.96
CA PRO A 222 -8.60 -11.80 -14.14
C PRO A 222 -7.73 -11.53 -15.37
N HIS A 223 -6.42 -11.62 -15.21
CA HIS A 223 -5.43 -11.45 -16.27
C HIS A 223 -5.54 -10.11 -17.03
N SER A 224 -5.98 -9.07 -16.33
CA SER A 224 -6.18 -7.74 -16.89
C SER A 224 -5.64 -6.66 -15.96
N HIS A 225 -5.30 -5.54 -16.55
CA HIS A 225 -5.01 -4.31 -15.81
C HIS A 225 -6.27 -3.47 -15.55
N ALA A 226 -7.41 -3.94 -16.01
CA ALA A 226 -8.70 -3.29 -15.81
C ALA A 226 -9.34 -3.76 -14.51
N TYR A 227 -10.12 -2.90 -13.87
CA TYR A 227 -10.80 -3.17 -12.62
C TYR A 227 -12.11 -2.40 -12.49
N PHE A 228 -13.04 -2.95 -11.73
CA PHE A 228 -14.19 -2.20 -11.21
C PHE A 228 -13.81 -1.61 -9.86
N PHE A 229 -14.37 -0.45 -9.54
CA PHE A 229 -14.15 0.16 -8.24
C PHE A 229 -15.41 0.76 -7.66
N GLY A 230 -15.41 0.89 -6.34
CA GLY A 230 -16.35 1.69 -5.56
C GLY A 230 -15.58 2.69 -4.71
N GLN A 231 -16.07 3.92 -4.65
CA GLN A 231 -15.42 5.01 -3.92
C GLN A 231 -16.41 5.79 -3.06
N MET A 232 -15.89 6.37 -1.98
CA MET A 232 -16.57 7.32 -1.12
C MET A 232 -15.59 8.42 -0.76
N ALA A 233 -16.01 9.68 -0.91
CA ALA A 233 -15.24 10.83 -0.44
C ALA A 233 -16.08 11.73 0.46
N LEU A 234 -15.43 12.33 1.45
CA LEU A 234 -16.01 13.32 2.36
C LEU A 234 -15.07 14.53 2.38
N ASP A 235 -15.61 15.69 2.08
CA ASP A 235 -14.86 16.94 2.03
C ASP A 235 -15.51 18.01 2.90
N HIS A 236 -14.70 18.77 3.61
CA HIS A 236 -15.03 20.02 4.25
C HIS A 236 -14.03 21.08 3.79
N ASN A 237 -14.50 22.25 3.37
CA ASN A 237 -13.62 23.35 2.95
C ASN A 237 -14.23 24.69 3.32
N PHE A 238 -13.81 25.20 4.48
CA PHE A 238 -14.27 26.47 4.98
C PHE A 238 -14.01 27.64 4.00
N SER A 239 -12.89 27.58 3.27
CA SER A 239 -12.51 28.64 2.30
C SER A 239 -13.47 28.76 1.11
N GLN A 240 -14.19 27.67 0.81
CA GLN A 240 -15.19 27.62 -0.25
C GLN A 240 -16.63 27.66 0.29
N GLY A 241 -16.80 27.83 1.60
CA GLY A 241 -18.10 27.77 2.26
C GLY A 241 -18.74 26.38 2.26
N LEU A 242 -17.98 25.36 1.93
CA LEU A 242 -18.41 23.97 1.88
C LEU A 242 -18.36 23.37 3.29
N ASP A 243 -19.53 23.14 3.89
CA ASP A 243 -19.65 22.57 5.22
C ASP A 243 -19.44 21.05 5.20
N LEU A 244 -20.07 20.39 4.24
CA LEU A 244 -19.85 18.95 4.01
C LEU A 244 -20.22 18.57 2.57
N GLN A 245 -19.30 17.95 1.88
CA GLN A 245 -19.56 17.21 0.66
C GLN A 245 -19.43 15.72 0.92
N GLN A 246 -20.42 14.98 0.45
CA GLN A 246 -20.41 13.52 0.49
C GLN A 246 -20.54 13.02 -0.95
N MET A 247 -19.55 12.29 -1.41
CA MET A 247 -19.55 11.69 -2.74
C MET A 247 -19.52 10.15 -2.61
N TYR A 248 -20.39 9.51 -3.36
CA TYR A 248 -20.43 8.06 -3.50
C TYR A 248 -20.43 7.72 -4.98
N GLY A 249 -19.54 6.84 -5.38
CA GLY A 249 -19.41 6.51 -6.79
C GLY A 249 -18.96 5.08 -7.02
N GLY A 250 -19.07 4.67 -8.27
CA GLY A 250 -18.55 3.39 -8.73
C GLY A 250 -18.34 3.40 -10.24
N GLY A 251 -17.35 2.68 -10.69
CA GLY A 251 -16.97 2.76 -12.08
C GLY A 251 -15.96 1.72 -12.51
N PHE A 252 -15.23 2.09 -13.54
CA PHE A 252 -14.24 1.27 -14.20
C PHE A 252 -12.91 2.01 -14.29
N GLY A 253 -11.82 1.30 -13.98
CA GLY A 253 -10.47 1.81 -14.05
C GLY A 253 -9.56 0.89 -14.86
N TRP A 254 -8.48 1.47 -15.33
CA TRP A 254 -7.45 0.77 -16.06
C TRP A 254 -6.07 1.28 -15.69
N THR A 255 -5.19 0.37 -15.27
CA THR A 255 -3.77 0.66 -15.10
C THR A 255 -3.08 0.63 -16.47
N VAL A 256 -2.93 1.80 -17.08
CA VAL A 256 -2.37 1.97 -18.44
C VAL A 256 -0.87 1.69 -18.44
N VAL A 257 -0.16 2.14 -17.40
CA VAL A 257 1.27 1.88 -17.20
C VAL A 257 1.45 1.16 -15.87
N LYS A 258 2.08 -0.01 -15.92
CA LYS A 258 2.44 -0.81 -14.73
C LYS A 258 3.90 -1.21 -14.84
N GLN A 259 4.78 -0.39 -14.28
CA GLN A 259 6.23 -0.64 -14.21
C GLN A 259 6.71 -0.49 -12.75
N ALA A 260 7.86 -1.05 -12.43
CA ALA A 260 8.43 -0.99 -11.08
C ALA A 260 8.73 0.43 -10.57
N ASN A 261 8.91 1.37 -11.49
CA ASN A 261 9.23 2.77 -11.22
C ASN A 261 8.16 3.76 -11.68
N GLU A 262 7.09 3.29 -12.31
CA GLU A 262 6.05 4.14 -12.89
C GLU A 262 4.70 3.41 -12.96
N THR A 263 3.64 4.08 -12.51
CA THR A 263 2.26 3.61 -12.66
C THR A 263 1.37 4.76 -13.11
N LEU A 264 0.42 4.43 -13.99
CA LEU A 264 -0.62 5.36 -14.44
C LEU A 264 -1.95 4.64 -14.43
N ASP A 265 -2.87 5.10 -13.59
CA ASP A 265 -4.26 4.64 -13.55
C ASP A 265 -5.18 5.71 -14.13
N LEU A 266 -6.05 5.32 -15.04
CA LEU A 266 -7.16 6.15 -15.54
C LEU A 266 -8.47 5.54 -15.07
N LYS A 267 -9.40 6.37 -14.60
CA LYS A 267 -10.68 5.93 -14.04
C LYS A 267 -11.85 6.78 -14.55
N GLY A 268 -12.99 6.12 -14.70
CA GLY A 268 -14.25 6.79 -14.96
C GLY A 268 -15.35 6.17 -14.11
N SER A 269 -16.15 6.98 -13.44
CA SER A 269 -17.25 6.54 -12.59
C SER A 269 -18.51 7.38 -12.77
N MET A 270 -19.63 6.82 -12.34
CA MET A 270 -20.84 7.57 -12.02
C MET A 270 -20.81 7.90 -10.54
N SER A 271 -21.24 9.10 -10.18
CA SER A 271 -21.26 9.57 -8.81
C SER A 271 -22.59 10.22 -8.44
N PHE A 272 -22.96 10.02 -7.17
CA PHE A 272 -23.92 10.84 -6.46
C PHE A 272 -23.16 11.69 -5.47
N GLU A 273 -23.44 13.00 -5.44
CA GLU A 273 -22.79 13.96 -4.59
C GLU A 273 -23.82 14.82 -3.87
N ARG A 274 -23.69 14.93 -2.56
CA ARG A 274 -24.45 15.86 -1.74
C ARG A 274 -23.53 16.91 -1.18
N GLN A 275 -23.76 18.15 -1.56
CA GLN A 275 -23.05 19.32 -1.05
C GLN A 275 -23.94 20.10 -0.09
N SER A 276 -23.45 20.33 1.12
CA SER A 276 -24.06 21.21 2.11
C SER A 276 -23.13 22.38 2.36
N PHE A 277 -23.66 23.57 2.25
CA PHE A 277 -22.89 24.80 2.41
C PHE A 277 -23.29 25.54 3.69
N GLN A 278 -22.41 26.43 4.16
CA GLN A 278 -22.72 27.32 5.28
C GLN A 278 -23.98 28.15 5.04
N THR A 279 -24.32 28.39 3.78
CA THR A 279 -25.60 28.98 3.36
C THR A 279 -26.48 27.89 2.78
N ALA A 280 -27.42 27.36 3.56
CA ALA A 280 -28.27 26.24 3.18
C ALA A 280 -29.06 26.44 1.85
N ALA A 281 -29.31 27.67 1.43
CA ALA A 281 -29.92 27.98 0.12
C ALA A 281 -29.03 27.57 -1.08
N SER A 282 -27.75 27.27 -0.83
CA SER A 282 -26.79 26.85 -1.85
C SER A 282 -26.52 25.33 -1.81
N ASP A 283 -27.29 24.56 -1.05
CA ASP A 283 -27.14 23.09 -0.99
C ASP A 283 -27.51 22.44 -2.31
N HIS A 284 -26.71 21.47 -2.76
CA HIS A 284 -26.91 20.73 -4.00
C HIS A 284 -26.96 19.22 -3.77
N ASN A 285 -27.79 18.55 -4.57
CA ASN A 285 -27.71 17.10 -4.78
C ASN A 285 -27.39 16.87 -6.26
N LEU A 286 -26.22 16.34 -6.53
CA LEU A 286 -25.69 16.21 -7.87
C LEU A 286 -25.57 14.75 -8.26
N ILE A 287 -25.87 14.48 -9.52
CA ILE A 287 -25.58 13.19 -10.17
C ILE A 287 -24.67 13.50 -11.34
N GLY A 288 -23.57 12.80 -11.45
CA GLY A 288 -22.59 13.10 -12.48
C GLY A 288 -21.63 11.95 -12.78
N SER A 289 -20.55 12.32 -13.44
CA SER A 289 -19.41 11.44 -13.68
C SER A 289 -18.19 11.97 -12.94
N VAL A 290 -17.27 11.07 -12.59
CA VAL A 290 -15.92 11.44 -12.18
C VAL A 290 -14.94 10.81 -13.16
N PHE A 291 -14.07 11.62 -13.74
CA PHE A 291 -12.93 11.16 -14.51
C PHE A 291 -11.66 11.50 -13.73
N SER A 292 -10.82 10.52 -13.50
CA SER A 292 -9.62 10.73 -12.71
C SER A 292 -8.40 10.01 -13.26
N GLU A 293 -7.25 10.59 -12.98
CA GLU A 293 -5.92 10.08 -13.24
C GLU A 293 -5.17 9.98 -11.92
N ASN A 294 -4.42 8.88 -11.73
CA ASN A 294 -3.44 8.75 -10.67
C ASN A 294 -2.12 8.32 -11.29
N TYR A 295 -1.11 9.15 -11.12
CA TYR A 295 0.23 8.92 -11.63
C TYR A 295 1.25 8.82 -10.51
N MET A 296 2.12 7.81 -10.59
CA MET A 296 3.26 7.67 -9.69
C MET A 296 4.51 7.43 -10.51
N ARG A 297 5.59 8.15 -10.17
CA ARG A 297 6.91 7.93 -10.76
C ARG A 297 8.03 8.05 -9.72
N LYS A 298 8.92 7.06 -9.72
CA LYS A 298 10.18 7.13 -8.97
C LYS A 298 11.20 7.93 -9.77
N LEU A 299 11.62 9.06 -9.24
CA LEU A 299 12.63 9.93 -9.82
C LEU A 299 14.00 9.57 -9.25
N GLY A 300 14.78 8.81 -10.02
CA GLY A 300 16.06 8.28 -9.55
C GLY A 300 15.90 7.21 -8.47
N LYS A 301 16.77 7.22 -7.44
CA LYS A 301 16.81 6.16 -6.41
C LYS A 301 15.97 6.46 -5.17
N ALA A 302 15.58 7.69 -4.96
CA ALA A 302 15.05 8.12 -3.67
C ALA A 302 13.73 8.88 -3.75
N VAL A 303 13.51 9.73 -4.74
CA VAL A 303 12.36 10.63 -4.82
C VAL A 303 11.19 9.96 -5.51
N THR A 304 9.98 10.11 -4.97
CA THR A 304 8.75 9.66 -5.61
C THR A 304 7.85 10.85 -5.88
N LEU A 305 7.47 11.03 -7.14
CA LEU A 305 6.42 11.93 -7.58
C LEU A 305 5.08 11.17 -7.52
N LEU A 306 4.08 11.78 -6.94
CA LEU A 306 2.69 11.34 -6.99
C LEU A 306 1.86 12.49 -7.54
N GLU A 307 0.96 12.19 -8.44
CA GLU A 307 0.02 13.14 -9.03
C GLU A 307 -1.36 12.50 -9.10
N GLY A 308 -2.38 13.26 -8.78
CA GLY A 308 -3.78 12.86 -8.91
C GLY A 308 -4.59 14.04 -9.43
N VAL A 309 -5.37 13.80 -10.48
CA VAL A 309 -6.28 14.78 -11.06
C VAL A 309 -7.66 14.15 -11.17
N SER A 310 -8.70 14.90 -10.81
CA SER A 310 -10.08 14.48 -11.03
C SER A 310 -10.94 15.65 -11.49
N ILE A 311 -11.89 15.35 -12.36
CA ILE A 311 -12.93 16.30 -12.80
C ILE A 311 -14.29 15.66 -12.60
N THR A 312 -15.22 16.42 -12.03
CA THR A 312 -16.56 15.95 -11.67
C THR A 312 -17.61 16.86 -12.31
N PRO A 313 -18.04 16.61 -13.56
CA PRO A 313 -19.18 17.29 -14.16
C PRO A 313 -20.49 16.69 -13.63
N ALA A 314 -21.41 17.55 -13.19
CA ALA A 314 -22.77 17.14 -12.85
C ALA A 314 -23.67 17.08 -14.09
N TRP A 315 -24.57 16.12 -14.16
CA TRP A 315 -25.51 15.96 -15.29
C TRP A 315 -26.83 16.72 -15.08
N ASN A 316 -27.22 16.85 -13.82
CA ASN A 316 -28.46 17.52 -13.44
C ASN A 316 -28.28 19.03 -13.20
N ASP A 317 -27.06 19.54 -13.18
CA ASP A 317 -26.74 20.96 -13.10
C ASP A 317 -25.43 21.27 -13.84
N ALA A 318 -25.54 21.89 -15.00
CA ALA A 318 -24.39 22.21 -15.85
C ALA A 318 -23.43 23.25 -15.23
N HIS A 319 -23.85 23.98 -14.21
CA HIS A 319 -23.01 24.93 -13.51
C HIS A 319 -22.25 24.31 -12.33
N ALA A 320 -22.76 23.16 -11.81
CA ALA A 320 -22.15 22.47 -10.70
C ALA A 320 -21.10 21.46 -11.19
N TYR A 321 -19.91 21.95 -11.51
CA TYR A 321 -18.76 21.09 -11.77
C TYR A 321 -17.60 21.46 -10.85
N SER A 322 -16.79 20.46 -10.54
CA SER A 322 -15.61 20.61 -9.71
C SER A 322 -14.39 19.90 -10.33
N TRP A 323 -13.22 20.28 -9.92
CA TRP A 323 -12.00 19.53 -10.18
C TRP A 323 -11.05 19.61 -9.00
N ASN A 324 -10.25 18.59 -8.83
CA ASN A 324 -9.20 18.51 -7.84
C ASN A 324 -7.91 18.05 -8.50
N ALA A 325 -6.81 18.70 -8.16
CA ALA A 325 -5.47 18.28 -8.56
C ALA A 325 -4.58 18.25 -7.32
N ASN A 326 -3.83 17.18 -7.16
CA ASN A 326 -2.82 17.07 -6.12
C ASN A 326 -1.51 16.56 -6.73
N THR A 327 -0.42 17.18 -6.36
CA THR A 327 0.92 16.76 -6.76
C THR A 327 1.81 16.74 -5.54
N SER A 328 2.53 15.65 -5.31
CA SER A 328 3.46 15.57 -4.19
C SER A 328 4.79 14.93 -4.55
N LEU A 329 5.86 15.51 -3.99
CA LEU A 329 7.21 14.95 -4.00
C LEU A 329 7.53 14.38 -2.63
N ASN A 330 7.85 13.09 -2.59
CA ASN A 330 8.23 12.39 -1.37
C ASN A 330 9.71 12.04 -1.42
N VAL A 331 10.47 12.50 -0.44
CA VAL A 331 11.92 12.32 -0.34
C VAL A 331 12.23 11.54 0.93
N PRO A 332 12.61 10.26 0.86
CA PRO A 332 13.07 9.53 2.04
C PRO A 332 14.40 10.11 2.51
N VAL A 333 14.54 10.33 3.81
CA VAL A 333 15.74 10.91 4.43
C VAL A 333 16.48 9.87 5.26
N PHE A 334 15.78 9.14 6.11
CA PHE A 334 16.39 8.14 6.99
C PHE A 334 15.40 7.02 7.34
N LYS A 335 15.73 5.77 6.97
CA LYS A 335 14.88 4.59 7.22
C LYS A 335 13.42 4.84 6.80
N ARG A 336 12.52 5.04 7.79
CA ARG A 336 11.08 5.29 7.58
C ARG A 336 10.71 6.76 7.59
N LEU A 337 11.66 7.65 7.91
CA LEU A 337 11.43 9.09 7.92
C LEU A 337 11.72 9.68 6.56
N GLY A 338 10.88 10.60 6.13
CA GLY A 338 11.02 11.34 4.90
C GLY A 338 10.48 12.75 5.02
N PHE A 339 10.49 13.42 3.89
CA PHE A 339 9.95 14.76 3.72
C PHE A 339 8.99 14.75 2.54
N GLN A 340 7.90 15.48 2.64
CA GLN A 340 6.93 15.67 1.56
C GLN A 340 6.74 17.15 1.29
N LEU A 341 6.73 17.49 0.01
CA LEU A 341 6.21 18.74 -0.53
C LEU A 341 4.95 18.39 -1.33
N ALA A 342 3.82 19.02 -1.03
CA ALA A 342 2.57 18.77 -1.75
C ALA A 342 1.89 20.08 -2.15
N ALA A 343 1.38 20.13 -3.37
CA ALA A 343 0.49 21.16 -3.89
C ALA A 343 -0.88 20.54 -4.13
N ILE A 344 -1.92 21.15 -3.58
CA ILE A 344 -3.30 20.71 -3.70
C ILE A 344 -4.11 21.89 -4.22
N ASP A 345 -4.89 21.67 -5.27
CA ASP A 345 -5.74 22.69 -5.88
C ASP A 345 -7.16 22.11 -6.05
N SER A 346 -8.13 22.73 -5.40
CA SER A 346 -9.54 22.35 -5.43
C SER A 346 -10.37 23.47 -6.00
N PHE A 347 -11.12 23.17 -7.04
CA PHE A 347 -12.00 24.12 -7.72
C PHE A 347 -13.45 23.67 -7.63
N LEU A 348 -14.31 24.59 -7.25
CA LEU A 348 -15.76 24.45 -7.21
C LEU A 348 -16.39 25.60 -8.03
N ASN A 349 -17.10 25.27 -9.10
CA ASN A 349 -17.59 26.31 -10.01
C ASN A 349 -18.72 27.16 -9.41
N ASP A 350 -19.56 26.59 -8.56
CA ASP A 350 -20.71 27.27 -7.97
C ASP A 350 -20.67 27.28 -6.42
N PRO A 351 -19.67 27.98 -5.82
CA PRO A 351 -19.66 28.18 -4.38
C PRO A 351 -20.68 29.23 -3.98
N PRO A 352 -21.12 29.29 -2.69
CA PRO A 352 -22.01 30.34 -2.21
C PRO A 352 -21.45 31.74 -2.45
N PRO A 353 -22.33 32.77 -2.59
CA PRO A 353 -21.87 34.15 -2.76
C PRO A 353 -20.92 34.59 -1.65
N GLY A 354 -19.81 35.21 -2.05
CA GLY A 354 -18.75 35.68 -1.14
C GLY A 354 -17.59 34.72 -0.93
N PHE A 355 -17.72 33.46 -1.38
CA PHE A 355 -16.67 32.47 -1.32
C PHE A 355 -15.89 32.34 -2.63
N LYS A 356 -14.63 31.88 -2.54
CA LYS A 356 -13.76 31.67 -3.70
C LYS A 356 -14.07 30.35 -4.36
N LYS A 357 -14.03 30.32 -5.69
CA LYS A 357 -14.13 29.08 -6.49
C LYS A 357 -12.92 28.18 -6.33
N ASN A 358 -11.74 28.76 -6.18
CA ASN A 358 -10.48 28.03 -6.10
C ASN A 358 -9.87 28.07 -4.71
N SER A 359 -9.38 26.93 -4.22
CA SER A 359 -8.64 26.76 -2.98
C SER A 359 -7.32 26.06 -3.29
N PHE A 360 -6.22 26.82 -3.20
CA PHE A 360 -4.87 26.31 -3.44
C PHE A 360 -4.09 26.22 -2.14
N GLN A 361 -3.44 25.08 -1.91
CA GLN A 361 -2.61 24.83 -0.76
C GLN A 361 -1.23 24.33 -1.21
N LEU A 362 -0.18 24.87 -0.62
CA LEU A 362 1.17 24.34 -0.70
C LEU A 362 1.59 23.92 0.71
N THR A 363 1.85 22.64 0.90
CA THR A 363 2.16 22.07 2.21
C THR A 363 3.53 21.39 2.21
N MET A 364 4.21 21.49 3.32
CA MET A 364 5.46 20.78 3.58
C MET A 364 5.35 20.07 4.91
N GLY A 365 5.82 18.81 4.97
CA GLY A 365 5.73 18.05 6.18
C GLY A 365 6.75 16.91 6.26
N LEU A 366 6.94 16.45 7.48
CA LEU A 366 7.66 15.22 7.76
C LEU A 366 6.74 14.02 7.50
N THR A 367 7.29 12.98 6.92
CA THR A 367 6.58 11.74 6.65
C THR A 367 7.17 10.58 7.44
N TYR A 368 6.30 9.69 7.90
CA TYR A 368 6.69 8.42 8.48
C TYR A 368 6.03 7.29 7.70
N SER A 369 6.84 6.43 7.07
CA SER A 369 6.35 5.27 6.31
C SER A 369 5.94 4.15 7.28
N LEU A 370 4.69 3.73 7.16
CA LEU A 370 4.17 2.53 7.79
C LEU A 370 4.66 1.30 6.99
N LYS A 371 4.80 0.19 7.68
CA LYS A 371 5.32 -1.02 7.02
C LYS A 371 4.24 -1.68 6.19
#